data_345966b958677ab98e6e9a9cf4771c2b
#
_entry.id   345966b958677ab98e6e9a9cf4771c2b
#
_cell.length_a   1.000
_cell.length_b   1.000
_cell.length_c   1.000
_cell.angle_alpha   90.00
_cell.angle_beta   90.00
_cell.angle_gamma   90.00
#
_symmetry.space_group_name_H-M   'P 1'
#
loop_
_entity.id
_entity.type
_entity.pdbx_description
1 polymer ?
#
loop_
_entity_poly.entity_id
_entity_poly.type
_entity_poly.pdbx_seq_one_letter_code
_entity_poly.pdbx_strand_id
1 'polypeptide(L)'
;MHRNICKKMRFNTQTKIFGLIFSIALLIIGGCKRDGSEQIKVIDIKKEFSIQPWEILKESGSEYGFLIASTEKKCDGTKIRIVPLVSQSDVSINLQAFINPDSCFNTTDVVRDTTKLGLLSNGSYALQINLKDVVLNSGTLSVSDTKLSVQMQSTDGITIPVTDILRVPQGTIWGTIKYNTDQENLVTAFSDSLKTYAHNFSLVNGNYGYFQFIDNSYTPNPTATTTTFTKQKTYFMRLDKPLKSLTNLIQNTKTQLGKNGNLWIMAYNGVTF
;
A
#
# COMPACT_ATOMS: atom_id res chain seq x y z
N MET A 1 11.75 13.38 -78.54
CA MET A 1 11.68 12.39 -79.63
C MET A 1 12.81 11.39 -79.46
N HIS A 2 12.61 10.31 -78.70
CA HIS A 2 13.52 9.20 -78.58
C HIS A 2 12.69 7.90 -78.37
N ARG A 3 12.67 7.10 -79.47
CA ARG A 3 12.07 5.75 -79.42
C ARG A 3 12.99 4.75 -78.75
N ASN A 4 12.54 4.17 -77.67
CA ASN A 4 13.18 2.97 -77.07
C ASN A 4 12.61 1.70 -77.73
N ILE A 5 13.48 0.98 -78.38
CA ILE A 5 13.22 -0.30 -79.03
C ILE A 5 13.28 -1.40 -77.95
N CYS A 6 12.14 -1.99 -77.66
CA CYS A 6 12.03 -3.11 -76.76
C CYS A 6 12.42 -4.40 -77.50
N LYS A 7 13.62 -4.93 -77.26
CA LYS A 7 14.10 -6.22 -77.82
C LYS A 7 13.46 -7.35 -77.06
N LYS A 8 12.53 -8.06 -77.68
CA LYS A 8 11.81 -9.24 -77.16
C LYS A 8 12.75 -10.45 -77.12
N MET A 9 13.37 -10.80 -75.98
CA MET A 9 14.10 -12.04 -75.83
C MET A 9 13.12 -13.20 -75.68
N ARG A 10 13.16 -14.13 -76.65
CA ARG A 10 12.47 -15.40 -76.59
C ARG A 10 13.32 -16.35 -75.72
N PHE A 11 12.90 -16.54 -74.46
CA PHE A 11 13.47 -17.60 -73.63
C PHE A 11 12.88 -18.96 -73.99
N ASN A 12 13.74 -19.89 -74.24
CA ASN A 12 13.41 -21.29 -74.56
C ASN A 12 12.76 -21.95 -73.34
N THR A 13 11.69 -22.72 -73.52
CA THR A 13 10.85 -23.28 -72.45
C THR A 13 11.61 -24.22 -71.51
N GLN A 14 12.66 -24.89 -72.02
CA GLN A 14 13.49 -25.77 -71.20
C GLN A 14 14.36 -25.04 -70.17
N THR A 15 14.86 -23.87 -70.52
CA THR A 15 15.65 -23.03 -69.57
C THR A 15 14.80 -22.48 -68.43
N LYS A 16 13.50 -22.30 -68.65
CA LYS A 16 12.56 -21.79 -67.59
C LYS A 16 12.29 -22.86 -66.54
N ILE A 17 12.22 -24.14 -66.91
CA ILE A 17 11.96 -25.22 -65.98
C ILE A 17 13.19 -25.46 -65.07
N PHE A 18 14.40 -25.42 -65.62
CA PHE A 18 15.63 -25.55 -64.84
C PHE A 18 15.84 -24.35 -63.86
N GLY A 19 15.53 -23.14 -64.30
CA GLY A 19 15.61 -21.94 -63.42
C GLY A 19 14.62 -22.00 -62.28
N LEU A 20 13.40 -22.52 -62.50
CA LEU A 20 12.38 -22.65 -61.45
C LEU A 20 12.75 -23.70 -60.42
N ILE A 21 13.28 -24.87 -60.82
CA ILE A 21 13.70 -25.93 -59.92
C ILE A 21 14.89 -25.47 -59.05
N PHE A 22 15.84 -24.74 -59.65
CA PHE A 22 17.00 -24.21 -58.93
C PHE A 22 16.60 -23.12 -57.88
N SER A 23 15.62 -22.27 -58.21
CA SER A 23 15.10 -21.27 -57.25
C SER A 23 14.34 -21.92 -56.10
N ILE A 24 13.58 -22.98 -56.33
CA ILE A 24 12.88 -23.71 -55.28
C ILE A 24 13.88 -24.46 -54.40
N ALA A 25 14.95 -25.06 -54.96
CA ALA A 25 15.99 -25.70 -54.18
C ALA A 25 16.77 -24.73 -53.28
N LEU A 26 17.03 -23.48 -53.73
CA LEU A 26 17.66 -22.46 -52.86
C LEU A 26 16.75 -21.95 -51.72
N LEU A 27 15.42 -21.95 -51.89
CA LEU A 27 14.48 -21.59 -50.85
C LEU A 27 14.38 -22.63 -49.71
N ILE A 28 14.66 -23.89 -50.03
CA ILE A 28 14.63 -25.01 -49.04
C ILE A 28 15.90 -25.01 -48.19
N ILE A 29 17.03 -24.53 -48.69
CA ILE A 29 18.31 -24.50 -47.95
C ILE A 29 18.43 -23.25 -47.06
N GLY A 30 17.64 -22.18 -47.36
CA GLY A 30 17.59 -20.95 -46.60
C GLY A 30 16.67 -20.99 -45.37
N GLY A 31 16.13 -22.14 -44.99
CA GLY A 31 15.46 -22.35 -43.73
C GLY A 31 16.47 -22.15 -42.58
N CYS A 32 16.63 -20.90 -42.12
CA CYS A 32 17.32 -20.65 -40.87
C CYS A 32 16.73 -21.54 -39.80
N LYS A 33 17.48 -22.53 -39.36
CA LYS A 33 17.27 -23.13 -38.05
C LYS A 33 17.32 -21.98 -37.06
N ARG A 34 16.16 -21.51 -36.70
CA ARG A 34 16.00 -20.73 -35.48
C ARG A 34 16.17 -21.70 -34.30
N ASP A 35 17.39 -22.27 -34.18
CA ASP A 35 17.83 -22.88 -32.94
C ASP A 35 18.10 -21.74 -31.99
N GLY A 36 17.12 -21.48 -31.17
CA GLY A 36 17.23 -20.47 -30.14
C GLY A 36 15.87 -20.11 -29.66
N SER A 37 15.14 -21.04 -29.06
CA SER A 37 14.35 -20.61 -27.90
C SER A 37 15.40 -20.12 -26.88
N GLU A 38 15.84 -18.87 -27.03
CA GLU A 38 16.36 -18.16 -25.87
C GLU A 38 15.30 -18.34 -24.83
N GLN A 39 15.56 -19.26 -23.91
CA GLN A 39 14.76 -19.31 -22.69
C GLN A 39 14.87 -17.90 -22.13
N ILE A 40 13.78 -17.14 -22.25
CA ILE A 40 13.64 -15.89 -21.56
C ILE A 40 13.84 -16.27 -20.10
N LYS A 41 15.05 -16.08 -19.59
CA LYS A 41 15.36 -16.26 -18.18
C LYS A 41 14.57 -15.20 -17.46
N VAL A 42 13.38 -15.58 -17.00
CA VAL A 42 12.58 -14.73 -16.11
C VAL A 42 13.47 -14.52 -14.88
N ILE A 43 14.08 -13.36 -14.80
CA ILE A 43 14.83 -12.98 -13.61
C ILE A 43 13.78 -12.75 -12.53
N ASP A 44 13.73 -13.65 -11.57
CA ASP A 44 12.89 -13.46 -10.37
C ASP A 44 13.46 -12.27 -9.59
N ILE A 45 12.77 -11.12 -9.71
CA ILE A 45 13.18 -9.90 -9.04
C ILE A 45 12.78 -10.03 -7.57
N LYS A 46 13.79 -10.07 -6.70
CA LYS A 46 13.59 -10.16 -5.26
C LYS A 46 12.62 -9.08 -4.78
N LYS A 47 11.64 -9.49 -3.97
CA LYS A 47 10.69 -8.57 -3.34
C LYS A 47 11.42 -7.76 -2.26
N GLU A 48 11.64 -6.48 -2.52
CA GLU A 48 12.34 -5.58 -1.61
C GLU A 48 11.40 -4.78 -0.72
N PHE A 49 10.19 -4.51 -1.21
CA PHE A 49 9.22 -3.66 -0.52
C PHE A 49 7.86 -4.34 -0.38
N SER A 50 7.22 -4.06 0.75
CA SER A 50 5.81 -4.31 1.01
C SER A 50 5.08 -2.97 0.98
N ILE A 51 4.02 -2.86 0.19
CA ILE A 51 3.29 -1.61 -0.05
C ILE A 51 1.82 -1.88 0.17
N GLN A 52 1.15 -1.02 0.94
CA GLN A 52 -0.29 -1.10 1.13
C GLN A 52 -0.93 0.29 1.09
N PRO A 53 -2.16 0.44 0.56
CA PRO A 53 -2.88 1.70 0.61
C PRO A 53 -3.09 2.13 2.07
N TRP A 54 -3.12 3.44 2.30
CA TRP A 54 -3.24 4.00 3.64
C TRP A 54 -4.08 5.27 3.63
N GLU A 55 -5.03 5.37 4.55
CA GLU A 55 -5.75 6.61 4.83
C GLU A 55 -5.04 7.36 5.96
N ILE A 56 -4.68 8.61 5.74
CA ILE A 56 -4.02 9.47 6.72
C ILE A 56 -5.08 10.38 7.31
N LEU A 57 -5.53 10.05 8.51
CA LEU A 57 -6.57 10.79 9.21
C LEU A 57 -6.04 12.14 9.69
N LYS A 58 -6.78 13.22 9.40
CA LYS A 58 -6.47 14.59 9.83
C LYS A 58 -7.74 15.36 10.20
N GLU A 59 -7.63 16.38 11.02
CA GLU A 59 -8.74 17.25 11.37
C GLU A 59 -9.33 17.99 10.16
N SER A 60 -8.49 18.33 9.19
CA SER A 60 -8.88 18.99 7.93
C SER A 60 -9.50 18.06 6.88
N GLY A 61 -9.65 16.79 7.18
CA GLY A 61 -10.08 15.74 6.26
C GLY A 61 -8.97 14.72 5.96
N SER A 62 -9.36 13.53 5.57
CA SER A 62 -8.41 12.45 5.32
C SER A 62 -7.59 12.71 4.07
N GLU A 63 -6.29 12.54 4.17
CA GLU A 63 -5.37 12.41 3.04
C GLU A 63 -5.15 10.93 2.71
N TYR A 64 -4.60 10.66 1.55
CA TYR A 64 -4.29 9.31 1.11
C TYR A 64 -2.80 9.13 0.92
N GLY A 65 -2.37 7.89 0.98
CA GLY A 65 -0.98 7.52 0.82
C GLY A 65 -0.77 6.02 0.75
N PHE A 66 0.47 5.63 0.92
CA PHE A 66 0.86 4.23 1.04
C PHE A 66 1.79 4.07 2.24
N LEU A 67 1.53 3.04 3.03
CA LEU A 67 2.50 2.53 3.99
C LEU A 67 3.46 1.61 3.24
N ILE A 68 4.74 1.92 3.31
CA ILE A 68 5.81 1.21 2.62
C ILE A 68 6.75 0.65 3.66
N ALA A 69 7.05 -0.63 3.57
CA ALA A 69 7.99 -1.30 4.45
C ALA A 69 9.04 -2.08 3.66
N SER A 70 10.25 -2.18 4.18
CA SER A 70 11.22 -3.13 3.64
C SER A 70 10.79 -4.56 3.95
N THR A 71 11.04 -5.51 3.06
CA THR A 71 10.77 -6.94 3.33
C THR A 71 11.83 -7.56 4.23
N GLU A 72 13.00 -6.95 4.28
CA GLU A 72 14.11 -7.38 5.13
C GLU A 72 14.39 -6.37 6.24
N LYS A 73 14.95 -6.87 7.32
CA LYS A 73 15.50 -6.03 8.38
C LYS A 73 16.65 -5.20 7.85
N LYS A 74 16.74 -3.96 8.29
CA LYS A 74 17.78 -3.00 7.92
C LYS A 74 18.45 -2.46 9.19
N CYS A 75 19.52 -1.72 8.99
CA CYS A 75 20.17 -0.99 10.07
C CYS A 75 19.20 -0.02 10.75
N ASP A 76 19.31 0.12 12.04
CA ASP A 76 18.60 1.17 12.76
C ASP A 76 18.94 2.55 12.19
N GLY A 77 17.91 3.37 11.97
CA GLY A 77 18.07 4.68 11.34
C GLY A 77 18.06 4.67 9.81
N THR A 78 18.00 3.50 9.15
CA THR A 78 17.78 3.45 7.70
C THR A 78 16.43 4.09 7.34
N LYS A 79 16.41 4.87 6.26
CA LYS A 79 15.19 5.51 5.70
C LYS A 79 14.94 5.01 4.28
N ILE A 80 13.70 5.10 3.85
CA ILE A 80 13.33 4.84 2.45
C ILE A 80 13.20 6.19 1.74
N ARG A 81 13.91 6.36 0.63
CA ARG A 81 13.73 7.55 -0.22
C ARG A 81 12.58 7.33 -1.17
N ILE A 82 11.48 8.03 -0.92
CA ILE A 82 10.23 7.94 -1.68
C ILE A 82 9.90 9.28 -2.29
N VAL A 83 9.55 9.30 -3.57
CA VAL A 83 9.11 10.51 -4.28
C VAL A 83 7.74 10.24 -4.90
N PRO A 84 6.65 10.70 -4.29
CA PRO A 84 5.32 10.62 -4.87
C PRO A 84 5.10 11.75 -5.89
N LEU A 85 4.38 11.45 -6.96
CA LEU A 85 3.89 12.42 -7.94
C LEU A 85 2.40 12.14 -8.16
N VAL A 86 1.58 13.17 -8.10
CA VAL A 86 0.13 13.07 -8.27
C VAL A 86 -0.31 14.08 -9.33
N SER A 87 -1.06 13.62 -10.30
CA SER A 87 -1.76 14.42 -11.28
C SER A 87 -3.28 14.21 -11.19
N GLN A 88 -4.06 14.78 -12.09
CA GLN A 88 -5.52 14.61 -12.08
C GLN A 88 -5.97 13.14 -12.23
N SER A 89 -5.23 12.34 -12.99
CA SER A 89 -5.60 10.96 -13.35
C SER A 89 -4.55 9.92 -12.96
N ASP A 90 -3.36 10.38 -12.51
CA ASP A 90 -2.23 9.50 -12.33
C ASP A 90 -1.59 9.68 -10.97
N VAL A 91 -1.18 8.58 -10.38
CA VAL A 91 -0.38 8.50 -9.16
C VAL A 91 0.88 7.71 -9.46
N SER A 92 2.05 8.30 -9.23
CA SER A 92 3.33 7.64 -9.38
C SER A 92 4.09 7.68 -8.06
N ILE A 93 4.71 6.55 -7.69
CA ILE A 93 5.52 6.39 -6.49
C ILE A 93 6.90 5.90 -6.92
N ASN A 94 7.91 6.73 -6.74
CA ASN A 94 9.28 6.37 -7.05
C ASN A 94 9.99 5.95 -5.76
N LEU A 95 10.31 4.67 -5.62
CA LEU A 95 11.12 4.10 -4.54
C LEU A 95 12.58 4.07 -4.98
N GLN A 96 13.35 5.06 -4.57
CA GLN A 96 14.69 5.28 -5.13
C GLN A 96 15.78 4.47 -4.43
N ALA A 97 15.84 4.50 -3.10
CA ALA A 97 16.91 3.86 -2.36
C ALA A 97 16.59 3.68 -0.87
N PHE A 98 17.34 2.80 -0.23
CA PHE A 98 17.53 2.85 1.22
C PHE A 98 18.69 3.81 1.53
N ILE A 99 18.43 4.76 2.41
CA ILE A 99 19.46 5.67 2.94
C ILE A 99 19.89 5.08 4.27
N ASN A 100 21.07 4.45 4.28
CA ASN A 100 21.62 3.87 5.48
C ASN A 100 22.33 4.95 6.33
N PRO A 101 22.39 4.79 7.67
CA PRO A 101 23.24 5.61 8.51
C PRO A 101 24.72 5.32 8.21
N ASP A 102 25.60 6.25 8.57
CA ASP A 102 27.06 6.13 8.35
C ASP A 102 27.66 4.89 9.04
N SER A 103 27.07 4.45 10.14
CA SER A 103 27.48 3.25 10.87
C SER A 103 26.26 2.42 11.25
N CYS A 104 26.34 1.11 11.01
CA CYS A 104 25.29 0.14 11.34
C CYS A 104 25.72 -0.64 12.57
N PHE A 105 25.15 -0.32 13.73
CA PHE A 105 25.43 -1.03 14.99
C PHE A 105 24.49 -2.22 15.19
N ASN A 106 23.22 -2.10 14.75
CA ASN A 106 22.22 -3.12 14.90
C ASN A 106 21.33 -3.21 13.65
N THR A 107 20.88 -4.43 13.36
CA THR A 107 19.90 -4.72 12.30
C THR A 107 18.68 -5.34 12.97
N THR A 108 17.75 -4.52 13.44
CA THR A 108 16.74 -4.98 14.38
C THR A 108 15.33 -5.08 13.79
N ASP A 109 14.95 -4.22 12.84
CA ASP A 109 13.57 -4.20 12.35
C ASP A 109 13.49 -3.87 10.84
N VAL A 110 12.31 -4.06 10.29
CA VAL A 110 11.97 -3.59 8.96
C VAL A 110 11.77 -2.08 8.98
N VAL A 111 12.31 -1.41 7.98
CA VAL A 111 12.11 0.05 7.80
C VAL A 111 10.69 0.27 7.31
N ARG A 112 9.99 1.22 7.94
CA ARG A 112 8.64 1.65 7.53
C ARG A 112 8.64 3.13 7.27
N ASP A 113 7.92 3.52 6.22
CA ASP A 113 7.68 4.92 5.88
C ASP A 113 6.29 5.06 5.25
N THR A 114 5.75 6.28 5.27
CA THR A 114 4.44 6.57 4.69
C THR A 114 4.59 7.65 3.64
N THR A 115 4.26 7.32 2.38
CA THR A 115 4.16 8.36 1.34
C THR A 115 2.81 9.04 1.41
N LYS A 116 2.79 10.35 1.15
CA LYS A 116 1.58 11.16 1.16
C LYS A 116 1.23 11.58 -0.26
N LEU A 117 0.02 11.28 -0.68
CA LEU A 117 -0.54 11.69 -1.97
C LEU A 117 -1.40 12.96 -1.86
N GLY A 118 -1.76 13.33 -0.62
CA GLY A 118 -2.67 14.43 -0.35
C GLY A 118 -4.15 14.04 -0.50
N LEU A 119 -4.99 15.03 -0.76
CA LEU A 119 -6.42 14.83 -1.00
C LEU A 119 -6.62 14.29 -2.42
N LEU A 120 -7.29 13.17 -2.54
CA LEU A 120 -7.72 12.61 -3.83
C LEU A 120 -9.26 12.64 -3.89
N SER A 121 -9.80 13.04 -5.03
CA SER A 121 -11.24 12.92 -5.29
C SER A 121 -11.63 11.48 -5.51
N ASN A 122 -12.91 11.15 -5.32
CA ASN A 122 -13.42 9.84 -5.72
C ASN A 122 -13.21 9.62 -7.22
N GLY A 123 -12.69 8.46 -7.57
CA GLY A 123 -12.35 8.13 -8.94
C GLY A 123 -11.32 7.00 -9.05
N SER A 124 -10.85 6.80 -10.26
CA SER A 124 -9.84 5.81 -10.61
C SER A 124 -8.61 6.54 -11.16
N TYR A 125 -7.45 6.20 -10.63
CA TYR A 125 -6.15 6.77 -10.96
C TYR A 125 -5.26 5.68 -11.54
N ALA A 126 -4.56 5.95 -12.64
CA ALA A 126 -3.50 5.08 -13.11
C ALA A 126 -2.37 5.09 -12.06
N LEU A 127 -2.03 3.92 -11.54
CA LEU A 127 -0.99 3.77 -10.50
C LEU A 127 0.29 3.23 -11.12
N GLN A 128 1.39 3.92 -10.87
CA GLN A 128 2.73 3.47 -11.23
C GLN A 128 3.60 3.41 -9.99
N ILE A 129 4.30 2.29 -9.80
CA ILE A 129 5.29 2.10 -8.74
C ILE A 129 6.62 1.78 -9.40
N ASN A 130 7.53 2.74 -9.37
CA ASN A 130 8.85 2.65 -9.96
C ASN A 130 9.88 2.31 -8.88
N LEU A 131 10.68 1.28 -9.12
CA LEU A 131 11.75 0.85 -8.22
C LEU A 131 13.12 1.19 -8.84
N LYS A 132 13.81 2.15 -8.26
CA LYS A 132 15.20 2.49 -8.60
C LYS A 132 15.40 2.77 -10.11
N ASP A 133 14.36 3.29 -10.78
CA ASP A 133 14.32 3.54 -12.23
C ASP A 133 14.63 2.29 -13.11
N VAL A 134 14.50 1.09 -12.54
CA VAL A 134 14.79 -0.19 -13.21
C VAL A 134 13.51 -0.99 -13.44
N VAL A 135 12.59 -1.00 -12.47
CA VAL A 135 11.36 -1.79 -12.53
C VAL A 135 10.16 -0.87 -12.43
N LEU A 136 9.28 -0.94 -13.41
CA LEU A 136 8.02 -0.22 -13.41
C LEU A 136 6.85 -1.19 -13.23
N ASN A 137 6.15 -1.06 -12.12
CA ASN A 137 4.90 -1.77 -11.87
C ASN A 137 3.72 -0.84 -12.17
N SER A 138 2.75 -1.35 -12.92
CA SER A 138 1.55 -0.61 -13.31
C SER A 138 0.32 -1.21 -12.65
N GLY A 139 -0.67 -0.36 -12.40
CA GLY A 139 -1.92 -0.76 -11.77
C GLY A 139 -2.94 0.36 -11.74
N THR A 140 -3.90 0.23 -10.86
CA THR A 140 -4.98 1.21 -10.64
C THR A 140 -5.17 1.42 -9.14
N LEU A 141 -5.28 2.69 -8.74
CA LEU A 141 -5.76 3.12 -7.43
C LEU A 141 -7.19 3.63 -7.58
N SER A 142 -8.13 3.00 -6.89
CA SER A 142 -9.53 3.44 -6.86
C SER A 142 -9.84 4.06 -5.50
N VAL A 143 -10.42 5.24 -5.51
CA VAL A 143 -10.84 5.99 -4.32
C VAL A 143 -12.36 6.15 -4.34
N SER A 144 -13.02 5.79 -3.25
CA SER A 144 -14.45 6.00 -3.04
C SER A 144 -14.71 6.58 -1.65
N ASP A 145 -15.97 6.91 -1.36
CA ASP A 145 -16.37 7.39 -0.02
C ASP A 145 -16.12 6.38 1.11
N THR A 146 -16.04 5.10 0.77
CA THR A 146 -15.97 4.02 1.76
C THR A 146 -14.68 3.21 1.71
N LYS A 147 -13.91 3.31 0.61
CA LYS A 147 -12.80 2.38 0.38
C LYS A 147 -11.70 2.97 -0.51
N LEU A 148 -10.44 2.58 -0.25
CA LEU A 148 -9.34 2.64 -1.20
C LEU A 148 -9.02 1.23 -1.67
N SER A 149 -8.82 1.07 -2.98
CA SER A 149 -8.47 -0.21 -3.59
C SER A 149 -7.27 -0.06 -4.52
N VAL A 150 -6.36 -1.01 -4.48
CA VAL A 150 -5.20 -1.11 -5.38
C VAL A 150 -5.28 -2.40 -6.16
N GLN A 151 -5.23 -2.31 -7.48
CA GLN A 151 -5.17 -3.45 -8.37
C GLN A 151 -3.93 -3.31 -9.25
N MET A 152 -2.96 -4.21 -9.08
CA MET A 152 -1.71 -4.20 -9.84
C MET A 152 -1.77 -5.19 -11.00
N GLN A 153 -1.17 -4.82 -12.14
CA GLN A 153 -0.94 -5.67 -13.30
C GLN A 153 0.40 -6.41 -13.18
N SER A 154 1.37 -5.78 -12.52
CA SER A 154 2.67 -6.37 -12.20
C SER A 154 3.08 -6.00 -10.77
N THR A 155 3.88 -6.85 -10.13
CA THR A 155 4.37 -6.66 -8.76
C THR A 155 5.85 -7.04 -8.64
N ASP A 156 6.65 -6.75 -9.67
CA ASP A 156 8.07 -7.08 -9.66
C ASP A 156 8.81 -6.25 -8.60
N GLY A 157 9.56 -6.95 -7.74
CA GLY A 157 10.28 -6.32 -6.63
C GLY A 157 9.42 -5.81 -5.47
N ILE A 158 8.07 -5.92 -5.55
CA ILE A 158 7.15 -5.48 -4.50
C ILE A 158 6.16 -6.57 -4.09
N THR A 159 5.57 -6.42 -2.91
CA THR A 159 4.37 -7.15 -2.47
C THR A 159 3.27 -6.17 -2.08
N ILE A 160 2.01 -6.54 -2.33
CA ILE A 160 0.83 -5.78 -1.91
C ILE A 160 0.02 -6.69 -0.96
N PRO A 161 0.34 -6.73 0.33
CA PRO A 161 -0.30 -7.65 1.27
C PRO A 161 -1.77 -7.33 1.52
N VAL A 162 -2.14 -6.06 1.34
CA VAL A 162 -3.49 -5.54 1.50
C VAL A 162 -3.83 -4.72 0.27
N THR A 163 -4.82 -5.15 -0.49
CA THR A 163 -5.27 -4.45 -1.71
C THR A 163 -6.37 -3.45 -1.42
N ASP A 164 -7.14 -3.68 -0.37
CA ASP A 164 -8.31 -2.89 -0.01
C ASP A 164 -8.23 -2.43 1.44
N ILE A 165 -8.43 -1.14 1.67
CA ILE A 165 -8.71 -0.61 3.00
C ILE A 165 -10.04 0.11 3.01
N LEU A 166 -10.84 -0.10 4.05
CA LEU A 166 -12.06 0.64 4.31
C LEU A 166 -11.70 1.98 4.97
N ARG A 167 -12.46 3.01 4.65
CA ARG A 167 -12.27 4.32 5.26
C ARG A 167 -12.90 4.36 6.64
N VAL A 168 -12.23 5.03 7.56
CA VAL A 168 -12.75 5.21 8.91
C VAL A 168 -13.96 6.15 8.89
N PRO A 169 -15.15 5.69 9.28
CA PRO A 169 -16.34 6.53 9.23
C PRO A 169 -16.25 7.69 10.23
N GLN A 170 -16.87 8.80 9.83
CA GLN A 170 -16.96 9.99 10.70
C GLN A 170 -17.60 9.64 12.04
N GLY A 171 -17.06 10.22 13.10
CA GLY A 171 -17.51 10.01 14.48
C GLY A 171 -16.92 8.77 15.15
N THR A 172 -16.17 7.92 14.46
CA THR A 172 -15.54 6.74 15.06
C THR A 172 -14.42 7.15 16.02
N ILE A 173 -14.43 6.57 17.20
CA ILE A 173 -13.30 6.55 18.15
C ILE A 173 -12.95 5.11 18.51
N TRP A 174 -11.67 4.85 18.66
CA TRP A 174 -11.16 3.55 19.10
C TRP A 174 -9.95 3.72 19.98
N GLY A 175 -9.69 2.75 20.81
CA GLY A 175 -8.54 2.82 21.70
C GLY A 175 -8.47 1.70 22.71
N THR A 176 -7.51 1.85 23.61
CA THR A 176 -7.21 0.84 24.63
C THR A 176 -6.87 1.53 25.94
N ILE A 177 -7.32 0.95 27.03
CA ILE A 177 -6.81 1.22 28.36
C ILE A 177 -6.13 -0.04 28.88
N LYS A 178 -4.89 0.10 29.32
CA LYS A 178 -4.10 -0.96 29.96
C LYS A 178 -3.88 -0.53 31.41
N TYR A 179 -4.10 -1.44 32.35
CA TYR A 179 -4.14 -1.08 33.76
C TYR A 179 -3.85 -2.27 34.69
N ASN A 180 -3.54 -1.99 35.93
CA ASN A 180 -3.44 -2.99 36.97
C ASN A 180 -4.75 -3.18 37.71
N THR A 181 -4.91 -4.29 38.42
CA THR A 181 -6.19 -4.68 39.06
C THR A 181 -6.72 -3.64 40.05
N ASP A 182 -5.85 -2.89 40.71
CA ASP A 182 -6.17 -1.82 41.66
C ASP A 182 -6.88 -0.60 40.95
N GLN A 183 -6.78 -0.49 39.64
CA GLN A 183 -7.42 0.57 38.83
C GLN A 183 -8.79 0.18 38.27
N GLU A 184 -9.34 -0.99 38.58
CA GLU A 184 -10.58 -1.50 37.97
C GLU A 184 -11.77 -0.54 38.14
N ASN A 185 -11.93 0.05 39.34
CA ASN A 185 -13.01 0.98 39.62
C ASN A 185 -12.90 2.26 38.77
N LEU A 186 -11.67 2.78 38.59
CA LEU A 186 -11.42 3.93 37.73
C LEU A 186 -11.76 3.64 36.28
N VAL A 187 -11.36 2.47 35.76
CA VAL A 187 -11.62 2.04 34.38
C VAL A 187 -13.11 1.82 34.14
N THR A 188 -13.83 1.31 35.14
CA THR A 188 -15.28 1.16 35.10
C THR A 188 -15.96 2.52 35.04
N ALA A 189 -15.61 3.44 35.94
CA ALA A 189 -16.15 4.80 35.97
C ALA A 189 -15.87 5.58 34.66
N PHE A 190 -14.66 5.42 34.10
CA PHE A 190 -14.33 5.96 32.79
C PHE A 190 -15.22 5.38 31.69
N SER A 191 -15.42 4.06 31.67
CA SER A 191 -16.24 3.39 30.67
C SER A 191 -17.70 3.86 30.71
N ASP A 192 -18.25 4.03 31.90
CA ASP A 192 -19.64 4.49 32.07
C ASP A 192 -19.79 5.97 31.70
N SER A 193 -18.80 6.79 32.05
CA SER A 193 -18.74 8.18 31.61
C SER A 193 -18.64 8.26 30.08
N LEU A 194 -17.81 7.42 29.44
CA LEU A 194 -17.63 7.41 27.99
C LEU A 194 -18.94 7.11 27.25
N LYS A 195 -19.80 6.25 27.78
CA LYS A 195 -21.14 5.92 27.24
C LYS A 195 -22.08 7.12 27.18
N THR A 196 -21.81 8.18 27.93
CA THR A 196 -22.59 9.43 27.86
C THR A 196 -22.20 10.34 26.70
N TYR A 197 -21.07 10.03 26.02
CA TYR A 197 -20.54 10.77 24.87
C TYR A 197 -20.59 9.98 23.58
N ALA A 198 -20.65 8.64 23.67
CA ALA A 198 -20.56 7.77 22.52
C ALA A 198 -21.30 6.45 22.78
N HIS A 199 -21.74 5.77 21.73
CA HIS A 199 -22.41 4.50 21.79
C HIS A 199 -21.65 3.43 20.99
N ASN A 200 -21.90 2.16 21.35
CA ASN A 200 -21.39 1.04 20.57
C ASN A 200 -22.08 1.01 19.21
N PHE A 201 -21.34 0.73 18.15
CA PHE A 201 -21.89 0.56 16.81
C PHE A 201 -21.11 -0.52 16.06
N SER A 202 -21.63 -0.95 14.93
CA SER A 202 -21.02 -1.97 14.09
C SER A 202 -20.53 -1.38 12.78
N LEU A 203 -19.42 -1.92 12.28
CA LEU A 203 -18.88 -1.62 10.97
C LEU A 203 -18.99 -2.84 10.04
N VAL A 204 -18.75 -2.59 8.76
CA VAL A 204 -18.48 -3.66 7.79
C VAL A 204 -17.19 -4.37 8.16
N ASN A 205 -17.20 -5.70 8.12
CA ASN A 205 -15.98 -6.48 8.36
C ASN A 205 -14.89 -6.09 7.36
N GLY A 206 -13.70 -5.82 7.84
CA GLY A 206 -12.57 -5.47 6.98
C GLY A 206 -11.41 -4.77 7.68
N ASN A 207 -10.43 -4.38 6.88
CA ASN A 207 -9.25 -3.65 7.31
C ASN A 207 -9.47 -2.14 7.10
N TYR A 208 -9.31 -1.37 8.16
CA TYR A 208 -9.43 0.10 8.18
C TYR A 208 -8.06 0.81 8.26
N GLY A 209 -6.98 0.07 8.00
CA GLY A 209 -5.62 0.57 8.18
C GLY A 209 -5.19 0.57 9.64
N TYR A 210 -5.79 1.40 10.47
CA TYR A 210 -5.48 1.53 11.90
C TYR A 210 -5.97 0.35 12.75
N PHE A 211 -6.95 -0.38 12.27
CA PHE A 211 -7.54 -1.54 12.94
C PHE A 211 -8.21 -2.48 11.95
N GLN A 212 -8.46 -3.70 12.40
CA GLN A 212 -9.35 -4.65 11.75
C GLN A 212 -10.66 -4.71 12.52
N PHE A 213 -11.77 -4.85 11.79
CA PHE A 213 -13.08 -5.06 12.36
C PHE A 213 -13.65 -6.35 11.79
N ILE A 214 -13.93 -7.34 12.66
CA ILE A 214 -14.41 -8.67 12.30
C ILE A 214 -15.43 -9.10 13.35
N ASP A 215 -16.63 -9.48 12.92
CA ASP A 215 -17.70 -10.02 13.76
C ASP A 215 -17.97 -9.20 15.02
N ASN A 216 -18.15 -7.89 14.84
CA ASN A 216 -18.32 -6.91 15.91
C ASN A 216 -17.15 -6.82 16.89
N SER A 217 -16.00 -7.35 16.51
CA SER A 217 -14.77 -7.27 17.27
C SER A 217 -13.76 -6.34 16.62
N TYR A 218 -13.18 -5.48 17.41
CA TYR A 218 -12.12 -4.56 17.01
C TYR A 218 -10.76 -5.10 17.45
N THR A 219 -9.82 -5.15 16.51
CA THR A 219 -8.42 -5.49 16.78
C THR A 219 -7.55 -4.33 16.27
N PRO A 220 -6.83 -3.62 17.14
CA PRO A 220 -5.90 -2.57 16.70
C PRO A 220 -4.81 -3.20 15.84
N ASN A 221 -4.41 -2.52 14.77
CA ASN A 221 -3.19 -2.90 14.07
C ASN A 221 -2.01 -2.79 15.05
N PRO A 222 -1.15 -3.81 15.12
CA PRO A 222 -0.27 -3.99 16.24
C PRO A 222 0.69 -2.82 16.38
N THR A 223 0.46 -2.01 17.39
CA THR A 223 1.52 -1.27 18.03
C THR A 223 2.15 -2.21 19.03
N ALA A 224 3.32 -2.72 18.72
CA ALA A 224 4.11 -3.52 19.63
C ALA A 224 4.42 -2.68 20.88
N THR A 225 3.68 -2.90 21.94
CA THR A 225 4.04 -2.40 23.26
C THR A 225 4.02 -3.58 24.20
N THR A 226 5.20 -4.06 24.55
CA THR A 226 5.42 -4.84 25.75
C THR A 226 4.85 -4.05 26.93
N THR A 227 3.79 -4.54 27.54
CA THR A 227 3.18 -3.86 28.67
C THR A 227 3.32 -4.70 29.92
N THR A 228 3.70 -4.03 31.00
CA THR A 228 3.76 -4.58 32.35
C THR A 228 2.38 -4.64 33.03
N PHE A 229 1.32 -4.21 32.35
CA PHE A 229 -0.04 -4.15 32.90
C PHE A 229 -0.75 -5.50 32.83
N THR A 230 -1.51 -5.82 33.86
CA THR A 230 -2.18 -7.12 34.02
C THR A 230 -3.51 -7.24 33.29
N LYS A 231 -4.15 -6.09 32.98
CA LYS A 231 -5.47 -6.01 32.32
C LYS A 231 -5.46 -5.04 31.15
N GLN A 232 -6.35 -5.31 30.21
CA GLN A 232 -6.60 -4.45 29.07
C GLN A 232 -8.10 -4.41 28.76
N LYS A 233 -8.60 -3.21 28.42
CA LYS A 233 -9.94 -3.01 27.88
C LYS A 233 -9.86 -2.20 26.59
N THR A 234 -10.60 -2.61 25.58
CA THR A 234 -10.68 -1.92 24.28
C THR A 234 -12.00 -1.15 24.17
N TYR A 235 -11.94 -0.05 23.46
CA TYR A 235 -13.08 0.79 23.16
C TYR A 235 -13.19 0.93 21.65
N PHE A 236 -14.40 0.78 21.16
CA PHE A 236 -14.75 1.02 19.77
C PHE A 236 -16.19 1.58 19.75
N MET A 237 -16.33 2.87 19.47
CA MET A 237 -17.58 3.60 19.68
C MET A 237 -17.78 4.68 18.62
N ARG A 238 -19.02 5.10 18.45
CA ARG A 238 -19.39 6.25 17.64
C ARG A 238 -19.80 7.40 18.54
N LEU A 239 -19.26 8.59 18.28
CA LEU A 239 -19.53 9.80 19.03
C LEU A 239 -20.96 10.30 18.79
N ASP A 240 -21.66 10.64 19.88
CA ASP A 240 -22.92 11.35 19.91
C ASP A 240 -22.71 12.85 20.17
N LYS A 241 -21.55 13.20 20.70
CA LYS A 241 -21.16 14.57 21.05
C LYS A 241 -19.88 14.98 20.34
N PRO A 242 -19.61 16.28 20.20
CA PRO A 242 -18.35 16.75 19.61
C PRO A 242 -17.12 16.18 20.32
N LEU A 243 -16.09 15.79 19.54
CA LEU A 243 -14.86 15.19 20.05
C LEU A 243 -14.21 15.99 21.18
N LYS A 244 -14.27 17.33 21.09
CA LYS A 244 -13.73 18.24 22.11
C LYS A 244 -14.30 17.97 23.51
N SER A 245 -15.54 17.51 23.61
CA SER A 245 -16.17 17.23 24.93
C SER A 245 -15.54 16.04 25.66
N LEU A 246 -14.81 15.15 24.95
CA LEU A 246 -14.08 14.02 25.54
C LEU A 246 -12.74 14.40 26.17
N THR A 247 -12.15 15.53 25.76
CA THR A 247 -10.78 15.91 26.15
C THR A 247 -10.59 15.89 27.67
N ASN A 248 -11.47 16.52 28.40
CA ASN A 248 -11.37 16.60 29.85
C ASN A 248 -11.54 15.22 30.52
N LEU A 249 -12.49 14.40 30.04
CA LEU A 249 -12.69 13.04 30.56
C LEU A 249 -11.43 12.20 30.38
N ILE A 250 -10.82 12.23 29.19
CA ILE A 250 -9.62 11.45 28.89
C ILE A 250 -8.43 11.95 29.70
N GLN A 251 -8.20 13.26 29.75
CA GLN A 251 -7.07 13.85 30.51
C GLN A 251 -7.18 13.58 32.00
N ASN A 252 -8.36 13.73 32.59
CA ASN A 252 -8.59 13.42 34.00
C ASN A 252 -8.32 11.93 34.28
N THR A 253 -8.78 11.04 33.40
CA THR A 253 -8.53 9.60 33.57
C THR A 253 -7.06 9.27 33.44
N LYS A 254 -6.33 9.85 32.48
CA LYS A 254 -4.88 9.69 32.36
C LYS A 254 -4.13 10.14 33.61
N THR A 255 -4.51 11.28 34.15
CA THR A 255 -3.91 11.82 35.38
C THR A 255 -4.14 10.87 36.56
N GLN A 256 -5.34 10.32 36.70
CA GLN A 256 -5.67 9.39 37.77
C GLN A 256 -4.99 8.02 37.61
N LEU A 257 -4.86 7.51 36.39
CA LEU A 257 -4.10 6.30 36.09
C LEU A 257 -2.61 6.44 36.47
N GLY A 258 -2.02 7.59 36.19
CA GLY A 258 -0.61 7.86 36.45
C GLY A 258 0.31 6.79 35.86
N LYS A 259 1.16 6.20 36.70
CA LYS A 259 2.08 5.11 36.30
C LYS A 259 1.42 3.73 36.27
N ASN A 260 0.23 3.59 36.83
CA ASN A 260 -0.48 2.33 37.02
C ASN A 260 -1.38 1.93 35.83
N GLY A 261 -1.37 2.74 34.77
CA GLY A 261 -2.12 2.47 33.56
C GLY A 261 -1.70 3.33 32.39
N ASN A 262 -2.18 2.95 31.22
CA ASN A 262 -1.99 3.68 29.97
C ASN A 262 -3.31 3.72 29.21
N LEU A 263 -3.83 4.93 28.97
CA LEU A 263 -5.02 5.18 28.15
C LEU A 263 -4.59 5.80 26.81
N TRP A 264 -4.92 5.13 25.72
CA TRP A 264 -4.74 5.63 24.37
C TRP A 264 -6.06 5.56 23.62
N ILE A 265 -6.50 6.68 23.06
CA ILE A 265 -7.69 6.78 22.22
C ILE A 265 -7.33 7.59 20.98
N MET A 266 -7.78 7.12 19.83
CA MET A 266 -7.68 7.80 18.55
C MET A 266 -9.07 8.05 17.97
N ALA A 267 -9.24 9.15 17.25
CA ALA A 267 -10.48 9.54 16.63
C ALA A 267 -10.36 9.51 15.09
N TYR A 268 -11.51 9.44 14.43
CA TYR A 268 -11.69 9.44 12.98
C TYR A 268 -10.97 10.55 12.21
N ASN A 269 -10.62 11.61 12.89
CA ASN A 269 -9.92 12.79 12.34
C ASN A 269 -8.43 12.83 12.71
N GLY A 270 -7.86 11.71 13.17
CA GLY A 270 -6.45 11.58 13.49
C GLY A 270 -6.03 12.15 14.84
N VAL A 271 -6.93 12.79 15.58
CA VAL A 271 -6.64 13.26 16.95
C VAL A 271 -6.38 12.05 17.83
N THR A 272 -5.28 12.12 18.56
CA THR A 272 -4.86 11.09 19.53
C THR A 272 -4.79 11.71 20.92
N PHE A 273 -5.36 11.01 21.85
CA PHE A 273 -5.38 11.39 23.25
C PHE A 273 -4.45 10.51 24.07
#